data_e29a6b6b2c0562b44a389174d96e8536
#
_entry.id   e29a6b6b2c0562b44a389174d96e8536
#
_cell.length_a   1.000
_cell.length_b   1.000
_cell.length_c   1.000
_cell.angle_alpha   90.00
_cell.angle_beta   90.00
_cell.angle_gamma   90.00
#
_symmetry.space_group_name_H-M   'P 1'
#
loop_
_entity.id
_entity.type
_entity.pdbx_description
1 polymer ?
#
loop_
_entity_poly.entity_id
_entity_poly.type
_entity_poly.pdbx_seq_one_letter_code
_entity_poly.pdbx_strand_id
1 'polypeptide(L)'
;MAAGPEPAGAGAAGRLVAVVVTYNRLDKLKVTLERLLDSPAKDLAALVVVDNASDDGTGAWLRDWAAGQPRADVLHSEINRGGAGGFALGMARAMEQHAPDWLVVMDDDARPAPAALAAFQAMGARGDLAEWDALAAAVYFPAGGICEMNRPSRNPFWSFGHFLATARKGRDGFHIPHSAYDAAEPCAIDVTSFVGFFISAAAVRQVGYPDPDLFIYGDDALYTLGLSARGGRIGFAPNLRFEHDFSTFTTGDSGQRFRPLWKVYYHHRNLLLLYRKAAGVFFWPALCLVLPKWILKVRHHHGVRRAYLRLTWLAVRDGLLRKLGRSHAEILAQARE
;
A
#
# COMPACT_ATOMS: atom_id res chain seq x y z
N MET A 1 -2.80 12.25 43.66
CA MET A 1 -2.20 12.75 42.41
C MET A 1 -1.45 11.57 41.79
N ALA A 2 -2.00 10.96 40.77
CA ALA A 2 -1.34 9.88 40.02
C ALA A 2 -0.40 10.52 38.99
N ALA A 3 0.88 10.15 39.03
CA ALA A 3 1.88 10.58 38.08
C ALA A 3 1.45 10.08 36.67
N GLY A 4 1.36 11.02 35.73
CA GLY A 4 1.17 10.68 34.32
C GLY A 4 2.38 9.91 33.80
N PRO A 5 2.24 9.12 32.70
CA PRO A 5 3.34 8.38 32.13
C PRO A 5 4.45 9.36 31.69
N GLU A 6 5.68 9.08 32.10
CA GLU A 6 6.87 9.79 31.62
C GLU A 6 6.97 9.72 30.12
N PRO A 7 7.40 10.78 29.39
CA PRO A 7 7.66 10.73 27.99
C PRO A 7 8.81 9.74 27.73
N ALA A 8 8.61 8.81 26.81
CA ALA A 8 9.61 7.86 26.37
C ALA A 8 10.91 8.60 26.03
N GLY A 9 12.00 8.18 26.66
CA GLY A 9 13.32 8.81 26.53
C GLY A 9 13.79 8.83 25.09
N ALA A 10 14.46 9.90 24.70
CA ALA A 10 15.15 10.08 23.43
C ALA A 10 16.19 8.94 23.23
N GLY A 11 15.88 7.94 22.38
CA GLY A 11 16.81 6.83 22.24
C GLY A 11 16.53 5.76 21.19
N ALA A 12 15.33 5.71 20.59
CA ALA A 12 15.00 4.77 19.49
C ALA A 12 13.69 5.19 18.83
N ALA A 13 13.40 4.67 17.62
CA ALA A 13 12.09 4.83 16.98
C ALA A 13 10.93 4.20 17.79
N GLY A 14 11.27 3.50 18.89
CA GLY A 14 10.32 2.72 19.66
C GLY A 14 10.06 1.33 19.07
N ARG A 15 8.94 0.75 19.48
CA ARG A 15 8.54 -0.60 19.10
C ARG A 15 8.01 -0.64 17.67
N LEU A 16 8.80 -1.17 16.73
CA LEU A 16 8.40 -1.40 15.34
C LEU A 16 7.76 -2.78 15.20
N VAL A 17 6.58 -2.84 14.58
CA VAL A 17 5.87 -4.09 14.23
C VAL A 17 5.62 -4.13 12.72
N ALA A 18 5.98 -5.23 12.08
CA ALA A 18 5.70 -5.43 10.66
C ALA A 18 4.31 -6.06 10.44
N VAL A 19 3.65 -5.67 9.35
CA VAL A 19 2.41 -6.27 8.87
C VAL A 19 2.62 -6.74 7.45
N VAL A 20 2.46 -8.04 7.21
CA VAL A 20 2.58 -8.69 5.89
C VAL A 20 1.25 -9.34 5.52
N VAL A 21 0.76 -9.07 4.31
CA VAL A 21 -0.45 -9.70 3.78
C VAL A 21 -0.06 -10.64 2.64
N THR A 22 -0.59 -11.87 2.66
CA THR A 22 -0.33 -12.87 1.61
C THR A 22 -1.61 -13.50 1.10
N TYR A 23 -1.59 -13.90 -0.17
CA TYR A 23 -2.62 -14.71 -0.81
C TYR A 23 -2.03 -15.54 -1.96
N ASN A 24 -1.95 -16.87 -1.77
CA ASN A 24 -1.48 -17.83 -2.79
C ASN A 24 -0.09 -17.49 -3.35
N ARG A 25 0.89 -17.20 -2.46
CA ARG A 25 2.27 -16.84 -2.84
C ARG A 25 3.30 -17.34 -1.82
N LEU A 26 3.17 -18.62 -1.42
CA LEU A 26 4.00 -19.22 -0.37
C LEU A 26 5.51 -18.98 -0.55
N ASP A 27 6.03 -19.15 -1.78
CA ASP A 27 7.47 -19.01 -2.02
C ASP A 27 7.98 -17.58 -1.83
N LYS A 28 7.17 -16.58 -2.24
CA LYS A 28 7.50 -15.16 -2.02
C LYS A 28 7.45 -14.81 -0.54
N LEU A 29 6.38 -15.25 0.11
CA LEU A 29 6.18 -15.05 1.54
C LEU A 29 7.37 -15.55 2.36
N LYS A 30 7.86 -16.77 2.09
CA LYS A 30 9.02 -17.35 2.80
C LYS A 30 10.23 -16.41 2.77
N VAL A 31 10.56 -15.90 1.59
CA VAL A 31 11.70 -14.99 1.40
C VAL A 31 11.49 -13.67 2.17
N THR A 32 10.28 -13.13 2.15
CA THR A 32 9.95 -11.89 2.86
C THR A 32 10.02 -12.08 4.37
N LEU A 33 9.47 -13.19 4.91
CA LEU A 33 9.50 -13.49 6.34
C LEU A 33 10.92 -13.74 6.85
N GLU A 34 11.73 -14.50 6.10
CA GLU A 34 13.13 -14.73 6.41
C GLU A 34 13.88 -13.39 6.51
N ARG A 35 13.77 -12.52 5.51
CA ARG A 35 14.41 -11.22 5.48
C ARG A 35 13.98 -10.31 6.65
N LEU A 36 12.72 -10.35 7.04
CA LEU A 36 12.23 -9.58 8.20
C LEU A 36 12.81 -10.12 9.52
N LEU A 37 12.86 -11.45 9.69
CA LEU A 37 13.36 -12.10 10.90
C LEU A 37 14.88 -12.08 11.02
N ASP A 38 15.63 -11.85 9.95
CA ASP A 38 17.07 -11.55 9.99
C ASP A 38 17.37 -10.27 10.80
N SER A 39 16.38 -9.37 10.91
CA SER A 39 16.50 -8.19 11.76
C SER A 39 16.38 -8.58 13.23
N PRO A 40 17.27 -8.10 14.11
CA PRO A 40 17.20 -8.37 15.53
C PRO A 40 15.94 -7.77 16.17
N ALA A 41 15.52 -8.32 17.32
CA ALA A 41 14.28 -7.91 18.01
C ALA A 41 14.26 -6.41 18.40
N LYS A 42 15.40 -5.80 18.59
CA LYS A 42 15.52 -4.36 18.84
C LYS A 42 15.13 -3.51 17.62
N ASP A 43 15.29 -4.04 16.39
CA ASP A 43 15.00 -3.34 15.15
C ASP A 43 13.59 -3.69 14.64
N LEU A 44 13.11 -4.92 14.90
CA LEU A 44 11.76 -5.40 14.61
C LEU A 44 11.22 -6.23 15.76
N ALA A 45 10.31 -5.68 16.53
CA ALA A 45 9.84 -6.31 17.77
C ALA A 45 8.88 -7.48 17.53
N ALA A 46 8.01 -7.38 16.53
CA ALA A 46 7.03 -8.41 16.16
C ALA A 46 6.66 -8.33 14.67
N LEU A 47 6.07 -9.39 14.18
CA LEU A 47 5.62 -9.57 12.82
C LEU A 47 4.21 -10.16 12.82
N VAL A 48 3.25 -9.43 12.27
CA VAL A 48 1.88 -9.89 12.01
C VAL A 48 1.77 -10.33 10.56
N VAL A 49 1.41 -11.59 10.33
CA VAL A 49 1.21 -12.17 9.00
C VAL A 49 -0.27 -12.47 8.81
N VAL A 50 -0.88 -11.93 7.78
CA VAL A 50 -2.27 -12.22 7.41
C VAL A 50 -2.30 -13.14 6.21
N ASP A 51 -2.69 -14.40 6.42
CA ASP A 51 -3.06 -15.31 5.35
C ASP A 51 -4.50 -15.04 4.93
N ASN A 52 -4.66 -14.46 3.76
CA ASN A 52 -5.92 -13.95 3.25
C ASN A 52 -6.74 -15.05 2.52
N ALA A 53 -6.92 -16.20 3.18
CA ALA A 53 -7.61 -17.41 2.69
C ALA A 53 -6.86 -18.07 1.51
N SER A 54 -5.57 -18.34 1.66
CA SER A 54 -4.79 -19.08 0.66
C SER A 54 -5.19 -20.55 0.58
N ASP A 55 -5.14 -21.12 -0.63
CA ASP A 55 -5.42 -22.53 -0.94
C ASP A 55 -4.22 -23.29 -1.55
N ASP A 56 -3.04 -22.65 -1.60
CA ASP A 56 -1.77 -23.19 -2.14
C ASP A 56 -0.88 -23.87 -1.08
N GLY A 57 -1.41 -24.11 0.14
CA GLY A 57 -0.66 -24.66 1.26
C GLY A 57 -0.03 -23.63 2.18
N THR A 58 -0.12 -22.33 1.89
CA THR A 58 0.41 -21.23 2.70
C THR A 58 -0.10 -21.31 4.15
N GLY A 59 -1.40 -21.51 4.35
CA GLY A 59 -1.99 -21.56 5.69
C GLY A 59 -1.49 -22.73 6.55
N ALA A 60 -1.26 -23.92 5.96
CA ALA A 60 -0.68 -25.04 6.66
C ALA A 60 0.77 -24.77 7.06
N TRP A 61 1.56 -24.29 6.10
CA TRP A 61 2.96 -23.94 6.33
C TRP A 61 3.11 -22.86 7.42
N LEU A 62 2.29 -21.82 7.41
CA LEU A 62 2.33 -20.73 8.40
C LEU A 62 2.06 -21.23 9.81
N ARG A 63 1.13 -22.19 10.01
CA ARG A 63 0.85 -22.78 11.34
C ARG A 63 2.08 -23.50 11.90
N ASP A 64 2.74 -24.30 11.07
CA ASP A 64 3.93 -25.06 11.49
C ASP A 64 5.12 -24.12 11.73
N TRP A 65 5.32 -23.17 10.84
CA TRP A 65 6.40 -22.18 10.91
C TRP A 65 6.27 -21.27 12.14
N ALA A 66 5.06 -20.78 12.45
CA ALA A 66 4.83 -19.86 13.57
C ALA A 66 5.13 -20.50 14.93
N ALA A 67 4.97 -21.83 15.07
CA ALA A 67 5.28 -22.54 16.30
C ALA A 67 6.75 -22.39 16.74
N GLY A 68 7.67 -22.16 15.78
CA GLY A 68 9.08 -21.91 16.04
C GLY A 68 9.48 -20.43 16.04
N GLN A 69 8.54 -19.49 15.88
CA GLN A 69 8.83 -18.07 15.69
C GLN A 69 8.16 -17.19 16.77
N PRO A 70 8.82 -16.94 17.90
CA PRO A 70 8.21 -16.23 19.04
C PRO A 70 7.82 -14.77 18.73
N ARG A 71 8.33 -14.18 17.65
CA ARG A 71 8.00 -12.83 17.21
C ARG A 71 6.88 -12.79 16.16
N ALA A 72 6.40 -13.93 15.68
CA ALA A 72 5.37 -14.02 14.65
C ALA A 72 3.99 -14.21 15.25
N ASP A 73 3.03 -13.44 14.76
CA ASP A 73 1.58 -13.54 15.04
C ASP A 73 0.87 -13.76 13.71
N VAL A 74 0.26 -14.94 13.52
CA VAL A 74 -0.36 -15.33 12.25
C VAL A 74 -1.87 -15.28 12.36
N LEU A 75 -2.49 -14.57 11.43
CA LEU A 75 -3.94 -14.49 11.26
C LEU A 75 -4.35 -15.24 10.01
N HIS A 76 -5.28 -16.17 10.15
CA HIS A 76 -5.92 -16.86 9.02
C HIS A 76 -7.31 -16.26 8.78
N SER A 77 -7.52 -15.63 7.63
CA SER A 77 -8.84 -15.19 7.21
C SER A 77 -9.61 -16.35 6.59
N GLU A 78 -10.90 -16.49 6.91
CA GLU A 78 -11.78 -17.51 6.32
C GLU A 78 -12.14 -17.21 4.87
N ILE A 79 -12.05 -15.94 4.47
CA ILE A 79 -12.37 -15.48 3.11
C ILE A 79 -11.29 -14.53 2.59
N ASN A 80 -11.08 -14.51 1.29
CA ASN A 80 -10.23 -13.51 0.66
C ASN A 80 -10.90 -12.14 0.73
N ARG A 81 -10.30 -11.23 1.53
CA ARG A 81 -10.76 -9.85 1.74
C ARG A 81 -10.05 -8.85 0.81
N GLY A 82 -9.23 -9.34 -0.15
CA GLY A 82 -8.33 -8.49 -0.93
C GLY A 82 -7.21 -7.89 -0.09
N GLY A 83 -6.29 -7.17 -0.73
CA GLY A 83 -5.20 -6.48 -0.03
C GLY A 83 -5.71 -5.49 1.02
N ALA A 84 -6.69 -4.68 0.66
CA ALA A 84 -7.28 -3.67 1.56
C ALA A 84 -7.79 -4.27 2.87
N GLY A 85 -8.57 -5.36 2.80
CA GLY A 85 -9.10 -6.04 3.98
C GLY A 85 -8.02 -6.78 4.77
N GLY A 86 -7.02 -7.35 4.09
CA GLY A 86 -5.87 -7.99 4.72
C GLY A 86 -5.05 -6.99 5.52
N PHE A 87 -4.71 -5.83 4.94
CA PHE A 87 -4.00 -4.76 5.65
C PHE A 87 -4.80 -4.19 6.81
N ALA A 88 -6.11 -3.95 6.64
CA ALA A 88 -6.95 -3.49 7.74
C ALA A 88 -6.92 -4.46 8.93
N LEU A 89 -7.06 -5.76 8.66
CA LEU A 89 -7.03 -6.82 9.66
C LEU A 89 -5.66 -6.92 10.36
N GLY A 90 -4.57 -6.93 9.58
CA GLY A 90 -3.22 -7.04 10.11
C GLY A 90 -2.80 -5.83 10.93
N MET A 91 -3.10 -4.60 10.47
CA MET A 91 -2.83 -3.37 11.21
C MET A 91 -3.64 -3.30 12.51
N ALA A 92 -4.92 -3.70 12.50
CA ALA A 92 -5.74 -3.76 13.69
C ALA A 92 -5.14 -4.74 14.71
N ARG A 93 -4.79 -5.95 14.28
CA ARG A 93 -4.14 -6.96 15.14
C ARG A 93 -2.84 -6.45 15.74
N ALA A 94 -1.99 -5.81 14.93
CA ALA A 94 -0.74 -5.25 15.42
C ALA A 94 -0.96 -4.18 16.49
N MET A 95 -1.91 -3.28 16.29
CA MET A 95 -2.25 -2.23 17.25
C MET A 95 -2.84 -2.78 18.56
N GLU A 96 -3.67 -3.83 18.48
CA GLU A 96 -4.36 -4.41 19.63
C GLU A 96 -3.47 -5.31 20.47
N GLN A 97 -2.59 -6.10 19.84
CA GLN A 97 -1.86 -7.16 20.53
C GLN A 97 -0.38 -6.82 20.79
N HIS A 98 0.20 -5.91 20.00
CA HIS A 98 1.64 -5.69 20.05
C HIS A 98 2.05 -4.30 20.55
N ALA A 99 1.09 -3.39 20.83
CA ALA A 99 1.32 -2.03 21.30
C ALA A 99 2.51 -1.34 20.58
N PRO A 100 2.48 -1.21 19.24
CA PRO A 100 3.56 -0.60 18.49
C PRO A 100 3.65 0.89 18.71
N ASP A 101 4.85 1.46 18.56
CA ASP A 101 5.04 2.88 18.31
C ASP A 101 4.94 3.20 16.83
N TRP A 102 5.43 2.26 15.98
CA TRP A 102 5.37 2.31 14.54
C TRP A 102 5.00 0.97 13.93
N LEU A 103 4.28 1.01 12.83
CA LEU A 103 4.05 -0.14 11.94
C LEU A 103 4.90 0.02 10.67
N VAL A 104 5.35 -1.09 10.09
CA VAL A 104 5.82 -1.16 8.71
C VAL A 104 4.95 -2.15 7.93
N VAL A 105 4.36 -1.70 6.83
CA VAL A 105 3.33 -2.43 6.07
C VAL A 105 3.86 -2.80 4.69
N MET A 106 3.65 -4.05 4.26
CA MET A 106 4.10 -4.56 2.97
C MET A 106 3.33 -5.78 2.48
N ASP A 107 3.39 -6.03 1.16
CA ASP A 107 2.93 -7.27 0.54
C ASP A 107 3.95 -8.42 0.74
N ASP A 108 3.54 -9.64 0.45
CA ASP A 108 4.33 -10.86 0.56
C ASP A 108 5.53 -10.95 -0.42
N ASP A 109 5.56 -10.12 -1.45
CA ASP A 109 6.64 -10.01 -2.45
C ASP A 109 7.50 -8.75 -2.29
N ALA A 110 7.30 -8.04 -1.16
CA ALA A 110 8.08 -6.88 -0.75
C ALA A 110 8.89 -7.17 0.50
N ARG A 111 10.15 -6.72 0.56
CA ARG A 111 11.02 -6.99 1.70
C ARG A 111 12.02 -5.86 1.96
N PRO A 112 12.44 -5.63 3.22
CA PRO A 112 13.48 -4.65 3.51
C PRO A 112 14.82 -5.11 2.92
N ALA A 113 15.61 -4.18 2.41
CA ALA A 113 17.02 -4.43 2.16
C ALA A 113 17.76 -4.69 3.49
N PRO A 114 18.91 -5.37 3.49
CA PRO A 114 19.72 -5.53 4.70
C PRO A 114 19.93 -4.19 5.41
N ALA A 115 19.80 -4.17 6.73
CA ALA A 115 19.92 -3.00 7.60
C ALA A 115 18.88 -1.88 7.42
N ALA A 116 17.86 -2.02 6.57
CA ALA A 116 16.83 -0.99 6.39
C ALA A 116 16.05 -0.70 7.69
N LEU A 117 15.71 -1.73 8.47
CA LEU A 117 15.01 -1.57 9.75
C LEU A 117 15.93 -0.98 10.83
N ALA A 118 17.21 -1.33 10.82
CA ALA A 118 18.22 -0.69 11.69
C ALA A 118 18.40 0.80 11.33
N ALA A 119 18.36 1.14 10.04
CA ALA A 119 18.39 2.55 9.59
C ALA A 119 17.17 3.33 10.10
N PHE A 120 15.96 2.72 10.09
CA PHE A 120 14.77 3.31 10.67
C PHE A 120 14.93 3.58 12.18
N GLN A 121 15.45 2.60 12.96
CA GLN A 121 15.71 2.78 14.38
C GLN A 121 16.76 3.88 14.62
N ALA A 122 17.77 3.97 13.77
CA ALA A 122 18.78 5.03 13.86
C ALA A 122 18.19 6.42 13.56
N MET A 123 17.22 6.55 12.66
CA MET A 123 16.46 7.80 12.45
C MET A 123 15.72 8.21 13.74
N GLY A 124 15.07 7.24 14.39
CA GLY A 124 14.39 7.49 15.68
C GLY A 124 15.36 7.98 16.75
N ALA A 125 16.52 7.33 16.87
CA ALA A 125 17.55 7.69 17.85
C ALA A 125 18.11 9.11 17.64
N ARG A 126 18.11 9.61 16.39
CA ARG A 126 18.51 11.01 16.08
C ARG A 126 17.36 12.02 16.23
N GLY A 127 16.12 11.56 16.44
CA GLY A 127 14.95 12.42 16.50
C GLY A 127 14.36 12.80 15.13
N ASP A 128 14.88 12.22 14.02
CA ASP A 128 14.45 12.53 12.65
C ASP A 128 12.99 12.14 12.36
N LEU A 129 12.40 11.27 13.20
CA LEU A 129 11.02 10.82 13.07
C LEU A 129 9.99 11.83 13.62
N ALA A 130 10.40 12.78 14.45
CA ALA A 130 9.49 13.71 15.13
C ALA A 130 8.70 14.60 14.16
N GLU A 131 9.20 14.78 12.94
CA GLU A 131 8.54 15.57 11.92
C GLU A 131 7.51 14.80 11.09
N TRP A 132 7.45 13.46 11.20
CA TRP A 132 6.69 12.62 10.29
C TRP A 132 5.65 11.75 11.01
N ASP A 133 4.47 11.69 10.45
CA ASP A 133 3.42 10.75 10.86
C ASP A 133 3.57 9.40 10.16
N ALA A 134 4.17 9.42 8.96
CA ALA A 134 4.49 8.23 8.18
C ALA A 134 5.70 8.45 7.28
N LEU A 135 6.36 7.35 6.88
CA LEU A 135 7.47 7.36 5.92
C LEU A 135 7.23 6.32 4.83
N ALA A 136 7.58 6.67 3.60
CA ALA A 136 7.66 5.76 2.47
C ALA A 136 9.11 5.35 2.23
N ALA A 137 9.37 4.07 2.10
CA ALA A 137 10.67 3.54 1.72
C ALA A 137 10.99 3.78 0.24
N ALA A 138 12.27 3.79 -0.11
CA ALA A 138 12.75 3.75 -1.48
C ALA A 138 12.70 2.31 -2.02
N VAL A 139 11.79 2.07 -2.97
CA VAL A 139 11.51 0.74 -3.48
C VAL A 139 12.27 0.49 -4.79
N TYR A 140 12.96 -0.63 -4.86
CA TYR A 140 13.75 -1.06 -6.01
C TYR A 140 13.31 -2.44 -6.49
N PHE A 141 13.61 -2.78 -7.74
CA PHE A 141 13.52 -4.15 -8.20
C PHE A 141 14.68 -4.99 -7.61
N PRO A 142 14.51 -6.31 -7.41
CA PRO A 142 15.61 -7.17 -6.93
C PRO A 142 16.85 -7.15 -7.83
N ALA A 143 16.65 -6.95 -9.14
CA ALA A 143 17.75 -6.81 -10.12
C ALA A 143 18.36 -5.40 -10.15
N GLY A 144 17.92 -4.50 -9.29
CA GLY A 144 18.30 -3.08 -9.29
C GLY A 144 17.36 -2.19 -10.11
N GLY A 145 17.51 -0.88 -9.95
CA GLY A 145 16.64 0.12 -10.57
C GLY A 145 15.39 0.43 -9.74
N ILE A 146 14.91 1.66 -9.86
CA ILE A 146 13.76 2.17 -9.12
C ILE A 146 12.48 1.44 -9.58
N CYS A 147 11.67 0.97 -8.62
CA CYS A 147 10.37 0.39 -8.92
C CYS A 147 9.35 1.52 -9.18
N GLU A 148 9.16 1.87 -10.45
CA GLU A 148 8.31 2.98 -10.89
C GLU A 148 6.84 2.87 -10.45
N MET A 149 6.36 1.65 -10.17
CA MET A 149 5.01 1.45 -9.66
C MET A 149 4.84 1.96 -8.23
N ASN A 150 5.89 1.88 -7.43
CA ASN A 150 5.92 2.30 -6.03
C ASN A 150 6.50 3.70 -5.84
N ARG A 151 6.80 4.43 -6.92
CA ARG A 151 7.35 5.78 -6.84
C ARG A 151 6.34 6.73 -6.18
N PRO A 152 6.66 7.32 -5.03
CA PRO A 152 5.75 8.21 -4.31
C PRO A 152 5.38 9.46 -5.11
N SER A 153 4.30 10.10 -4.71
CA SER A 153 3.80 11.27 -5.43
C SER A 153 3.31 12.38 -4.50
N ARG A 154 3.23 13.58 -5.06
CA ARG A 154 2.52 14.73 -4.49
C ARG A 154 1.16 14.87 -5.16
N ASN A 155 0.17 15.36 -4.44
CA ASN A 155 -1.13 15.63 -5.04
C ASN A 155 -1.05 16.85 -5.97
N PRO A 156 -1.24 16.68 -7.29
CA PRO A 156 -1.11 17.77 -8.24
C PRO A 156 -2.17 18.86 -8.09
N PHE A 157 -3.28 18.57 -7.43
CA PHE A 157 -4.39 19.51 -7.27
C PHE A 157 -4.24 20.43 -6.05
N TRP A 158 -3.29 20.15 -5.16
CA TRP A 158 -3.08 20.97 -3.95
C TRP A 158 -2.09 22.12 -4.17
N SER A 159 -1.40 22.16 -5.29
CA SER A 159 -0.47 23.20 -5.65
C SER A 159 -0.55 23.53 -7.14
N PHE A 160 -0.67 24.82 -7.49
CA PHE A 160 -0.68 25.25 -8.89
C PHE A 160 0.59 24.84 -9.63
N GLY A 161 1.74 24.89 -8.96
CA GLY A 161 3.02 24.46 -9.53
C GLY A 161 3.01 22.96 -9.90
N HIS A 162 2.53 22.11 -9.02
CA HIS A 162 2.41 20.67 -9.28
C HIS A 162 1.36 20.37 -10.36
N PHE A 163 0.25 21.10 -10.37
CA PHE A 163 -0.76 20.99 -11.42
C PHE A 163 -0.17 21.29 -12.80
N LEU A 164 0.55 22.40 -12.92
CA LEU A 164 1.17 22.81 -14.17
C LEU A 164 2.28 21.84 -14.62
N ALA A 165 3.08 21.36 -13.67
CA ALA A 165 4.09 20.32 -13.93
C ALA A 165 3.44 19.04 -14.44
N THR A 166 2.33 18.60 -13.84
CA THR A 166 1.57 17.41 -14.26
C THR A 166 0.97 17.59 -15.65
N ALA A 167 0.42 18.77 -15.95
CA ALA A 167 -0.13 19.07 -17.27
C ALA A 167 0.94 19.00 -18.39
N ARG A 168 2.18 19.38 -18.07
CA ARG A 168 3.30 19.39 -19.02
C ARG A 168 4.04 18.07 -19.14
N LYS A 169 4.25 17.36 -18.01
CA LYS A 169 5.13 16.18 -17.90
C LYS A 169 4.39 14.88 -17.60
N GLY A 170 3.05 14.93 -17.49
CA GLY A 170 2.26 13.77 -17.13
C GLY A 170 2.66 13.23 -15.75
N ARG A 171 2.93 11.93 -15.66
CA ARG A 171 3.30 11.25 -14.40
C ARG A 171 4.51 11.86 -13.71
N ASP A 172 5.53 12.27 -14.46
CA ASP A 172 6.75 12.87 -13.89
C ASP A 172 6.50 14.26 -13.28
N GLY A 173 5.36 14.86 -13.55
CA GLY A 173 4.96 16.14 -12.95
C GLY A 173 4.42 16.03 -11.54
N PHE A 174 3.94 14.84 -11.12
CA PHE A 174 3.43 14.62 -9.76
C PHE A 174 4.19 13.58 -8.94
N HIS A 175 4.92 12.65 -9.57
CA HIS A 175 5.85 11.79 -8.83
C HIS A 175 7.09 12.57 -8.38
N ILE A 176 7.69 12.12 -7.25
CA ILE A 176 8.98 12.67 -6.83
C ILE A 176 10.05 12.39 -7.90
N PRO A 177 11.04 13.29 -8.08
CA PRO A 177 12.09 13.07 -9.07
C PRO A 177 13.00 11.90 -8.68
N HIS A 178 13.63 11.25 -9.66
CA HIS A 178 14.57 10.16 -9.40
C HIS A 178 15.73 10.59 -8.51
N SER A 179 16.17 11.86 -8.62
CA SER A 179 17.21 12.40 -7.74
C SER A 179 16.85 12.41 -6.25
N ALA A 180 15.57 12.31 -5.90
CA ALA A 180 15.16 12.16 -4.50
C ALA A 180 15.61 10.81 -3.89
N TYR A 181 15.84 9.79 -4.72
CA TYR A 181 16.33 8.48 -4.29
C TYR A 181 17.81 8.50 -3.88
N ASP A 182 18.55 9.51 -4.31
CA ASP A 182 19.97 9.73 -3.97
C ASP A 182 20.15 10.82 -2.89
N ALA A 183 19.05 11.38 -2.38
CA ALA A 183 19.11 12.41 -1.34
C ALA A 183 19.52 11.81 0.02
N ALA A 184 20.11 12.66 0.87
CA ALA A 184 20.47 12.26 2.23
C ALA A 184 19.27 12.35 3.19
N GLU A 185 18.36 13.31 2.95
CA GLU A 185 17.27 13.65 3.85
C GLU A 185 15.92 13.28 3.25
N PRO A 186 14.91 12.95 4.09
CA PRO A 186 13.56 12.71 3.62
C PRO A 186 12.93 13.94 2.96
N CYS A 187 12.07 13.72 1.97
CA CYS A 187 11.27 14.78 1.36
C CYS A 187 9.78 14.53 1.51
N ALA A 188 8.98 15.60 1.65
CA ALA A 188 7.53 15.49 1.82
C ALA A 188 6.86 14.92 0.56
N ILE A 189 5.89 14.04 0.78
CA ILE A 189 5.02 13.44 -0.24
C ILE A 189 3.58 13.43 0.25
N ASP A 190 2.61 13.15 -0.63
CA ASP A 190 1.20 13.08 -0.25
C ASP A 190 0.62 11.67 -0.39
N VAL A 191 1.21 10.84 -1.29
CA VAL A 191 0.70 9.51 -1.65
C VAL A 191 1.85 8.54 -1.83
N THR A 192 1.69 7.33 -1.28
CA THR A 192 2.62 6.20 -1.49
C THR A 192 1.87 4.87 -1.45
N SER A 193 2.56 3.78 -1.84
CA SER A 193 2.07 2.41 -1.75
C SER A 193 2.37 1.76 -0.38
N PHE A 194 1.74 0.61 -0.10
CA PHE A 194 2.02 -0.22 1.07
C PHE A 194 3.22 -1.16 0.85
N VAL A 195 4.30 -0.64 0.28
CA VAL A 195 5.57 -1.36 0.11
C VAL A 195 6.65 -0.65 0.93
N GLY A 196 6.91 -1.14 2.13
CA GLY A 196 7.78 -0.45 3.08
C GLY A 196 7.19 0.88 3.53
N PHE A 197 5.89 0.87 3.85
CA PHE A 197 5.18 2.02 4.39
C PHE A 197 5.24 1.98 5.91
N PHE A 198 5.98 2.91 6.50
CA PHE A 198 6.08 3.10 7.94
C PHE A 198 5.02 4.11 8.38
N ILE A 199 4.27 3.80 9.43
CA ILE A 199 3.26 4.72 9.98
C ILE A 199 3.29 4.66 11.51
N SER A 200 3.24 5.84 12.16
CA SER A 200 3.18 5.92 13.60
C SER A 200 1.84 5.41 14.14
N ALA A 201 1.86 4.78 15.29
CA ALA A 201 0.64 4.35 15.97
C ALA A 201 -0.31 5.53 16.28
N ALA A 202 0.23 6.72 16.50
CA ALA A 202 -0.57 7.94 16.68
C ALA A 202 -1.34 8.29 15.41
N ALA A 203 -0.69 8.23 14.24
CA ALA A 203 -1.34 8.45 12.94
C ALA A 203 -2.41 7.40 12.66
N VAL A 204 -2.14 6.11 12.95
CA VAL A 204 -3.15 5.05 12.81
C VAL A 204 -4.38 5.33 13.68
N ARG A 205 -4.21 5.76 14.93
CA ARG A 205 -5.34 6.12 15.80
C ARG A 205 -6.14 7.32 15.28
N GLN A 206 -5.48 8.25 14.59
CA GLN A 206 -6.11 9.44 14.02
C GLN A 206 -6.92 9.14 12.74
N VAL A 207 -6.39 8.30 11.85
CA VAL A 207 -7.00 8.07 10.53
C VAL A 207 -7.75 6.74 10.41
N GLY A 208 -7.56 5.82 11.35
CA GLY A 208 -8.10 4.46 11.31
C GLY A 208 -7.27 3.53 10.43
N TYR A 209 -7.90 2.46 9.98
CA TYR A 209 -7.32 1.44 9.10
C TYR A 209 -7.73 1.67 7.64
N PRO A 210 -7.06 1.02 6.67
CA PRO A 210 -7.52 0.99 5.28
C PRO A 210 -8.98 0.51 5.18
N ASP A 211 -9.74 1.06 4.24
CA ASP A 211 -11.14 0.66 4.03
C ASP A 211 -11.19 -0.74 3.37
N PRO A 212 -11.66 -1.79 4.09
CA PRO A 212 -11.66 -3.15 3.59
C PRO A 212 -12.56 -3.37 2.36
N ASP A 213 -13.56 -2.52 2.15
CA ASP A 213 -14.50 -2.61 1.02
C ASP A 213 -13.86 -2.20 -0.31
N LEU A 214 -12.67 -1.63 -0.29
CA LEU A 214 -11.90 -1.34 -1.50
C LEU A 214 -11.42 -2.62 -2.18
N PHE A 215 -11.17 -3.67 -1.45
CA PHE A 215 -10.70 -4.98 -1.87
C PHE A 215 -9.27 -4.94 -2.44
N ILE A 216 -9.03 -4.28 -3.57
CA ILE A 216 -7.72 -4.17 -4.22
C ILE A 216 -7.64 -2.92 -5.10
N TYR A 217 -6.45 -2.37 -5.29
CA TYR A 217 -6.11 -1.18 -6.06
C TYR A 217 -6.55 0.14 -5.44
N GLY A 218 -5.58 0.97 -5.15
CA GLY A 218 -5.78 2.32 -4.67
C GLY A 218 -6.20 2.43 -3.21
N ASP A 219 -6.26 1.31 -2.48
CA ASP A 219 -6.43 1.27 -1.03
C ASP A 219 -5.27 1.99 -0.32
N ASP A 220 -4.04 1.69 -0.72
CA ASP A 220 -2.82 2.36 -0.29
C ASP A 220 -2.85 3.88 -0.59
N ALA A 221 -3.14 4.23 -1.85
CA ALA A 221 -3.19 5.62 -2.27
C ALA A 221 -4.33 6.40 -1.58
N LEU A 222 -5.51 5.80 -1.40
CA LEU A 222 -6.63 6.42 -0.69
C LEU A 222 -6.35 6.59 0.80
N TYR A 223 -5.66 5.64 1.42
CA TYR A 223 -5.27 5.69 2.82
C TYR A 223 -4.23 6.78 3.07
N THR A 224 -3.13 6.76 2.32
CA THR A 224 -2.04 7.73 2.47
C THR A 224 -2.46 9.15 2.08
N LEU A 225 -3.19 9.33 0.98
CA LEU A 225 -3.82 10.62 0.66
C LEU A 225 -4.82 11.06 1.75
N GLY A 226 -5.46 10.09 2.41
CA GLY A 226 -6.37 10.34 3.54
C GLY A 226 -5.66 10.89 4.76
N LEU A 227 -4.47 10.39 5.05
CA LEU A 227 -3.59 10.90 6.10
C LEU A 227 -3.14 12.32 5.77
N SER A 228 -2.59 12.54 4.57
CA SER A 228 -2.14 13.87 4.13
C SER A 228 -3.28 14.90 4.12
N ALA A 229 -4.49 14.53 3.67
CA ALA A 229 -5.65 15.41 3.66
C ALA A 229 -6.15 15.82 5.05
N ARG A 230 -5.76 15.10 6.10
CA ARG A 230 -6.03 15.44 7.51
C ARG A 230 -4.88 16.17 8.19
N GLY A 231 -3.89 16.61 7.42
CA GLY A 231 -2.72 17.34 7.92
C GLY A 231 -1.57 16.44 8.37
N GLY A 232 -1.68 15.12 8.20
CA GLY A 232 -0.59 14.19 8.47
C GLY A 232 0.59 14.39 7.50
N ARG A 233 1.81 14.29 8.02
CA ARG A 233 3.05 14.50 7.28
C ARG A 233 3.65 13.18 6.86
N ILE A 234 3.72 12.93 5.55
CA ILE A 234 4.36 11.73 5.00
C ILE A 234 5.69 12.14 4.36
N GLY A 235 6.77 11.47 4.77
CA GLY A 235 8.11 11.64 4.19
C GLY A 235 8.47 10.48 3.26
N PHE A 236 9.17 10.75 2.18
CA PHE A 236 9.91 9.73 1.43
C PHE A 236 11.33 9.66 1.99
N ALA A 237 11.73 8.52 2.52
CA ALA A 237 13.02 8.29 3.16
C ALA A 237 13.93 7.41 2.26
N PRO A 238 14.87 7.99 1.51
CA PRO A 238 15.68 7.27 0.53
C PRO A 238 16.65 6.26 1.15
N ASN A 239 16.99 6.41 2.43
CA ASN A 239 17.81 5.49 3.19
C ASN A 239 17.07 4.23 3.66
N LEU A 240 15.75 4.23 3.65
CA LEU A 240 14.92 3.07 3.94
C LEU A 240 14.68 2.29 2.65
N ARG A 241 15.58 1.37 2.30
CA ARG A 241 15.50 0.65 1.03
C ARG A 241 14.69 -0.63 1.16
N PHE A 242 13.81 -0.85 0.19
CA PHE A 242 13.01 -2.06 0.04
C PHE A 242 13.15 -2.63 -1.37
N GLU A 243 12.98 -3.93 -1.48
CA GLU A 243 12.87 -4.63 -2.76
C GLU A 243 11.41 -5.03 -2.99
N HIS A 244 10.94 -4.97 -4.24
CA HIS A 244 9.64 -5.47 -4.64
C HIS A 244 9.78 -6.41 -5.84
N ASP A 245 9.46 -7.69 -5.63
CA ASP A 245 9.68 -8.75 -6.60
C ASP A 245 8.45 -9.04 -7.46
N PHE A 246 8.32 -8.30 -8.55
CA PHE A 246 7.24 -8.43 -9.53
C PHE A 246 7.33 -9.62 -10.46
N SER A 247 8.20 -10.59 -10.25
CA SER A 247 8.42 -11.71 -11.18
C SER A 247 7.17 -12.56 -11.48
N THR A 248 6.11 -12.43 -10.69
CA THR A 248 4.79 -13.04 -10.93
C THR A 248 3.93 -12.31 -11.97
N PHE A 249 4.26 -11.08 -12.32
CA PHE A 249 3.60 -10.38 -13.42
C PHE A 249 4.34 -10.69 -14.71
N THR A 250 3.77 -11.56 -15.53
CA THR A 250 4.32 -11.93 -16.84
C THR A 250 4.62 -10.70 -17.70
N THR A 251 5.86 -10.58 -18.13
CA THR A 251 6.45 -9.53 -18.98
C THR A 251 5.84 -9.41 -20.40
N GLY A 252 4.63 -9.88 -20.64
CA GLY A 252 4.00 -9.89 -21.96
C GLY A 252 2.74 -9.04 -22.10
N ASP A 253 2.20 -8.47 -21.01
CA ASP A 253 1.00 -7.66 -21.10
C ASP A 253 1.39 -6.17 -21.04
N SER A 254 1.17 -5.44 -22.12
CA SER A 254 1.49 -4.02 -22.33
C SER A 254 0.76 -3.05 -21.35
N GLY A 255 0.27 -3.54 -20.21
CA GLY A 255 -0.50 -2.75 -19.22
C GLY A 255 -1.86 -2.24 -19.74
N GLN A 256 -2.22 -2.63 -20.97
CA GLN A 256 -3.45 -2.17 -21.61
C GLN A 256 -4.62 -3.12 -21.38
N ARG A 257 -4.35 -4.40 -21.04
CA ARG A 257 -5.37 -5.43 -20.84
C ARG A 257 -5.40 -5.89 -19.39
N PHE A 258 -6.58 -5.88 -18.79
CA PHE A 258 -6.76 -6.42 -17.44
C PHE A 258 -6.87 -7.95 -17.47
N ARG A 259 -6.03 -8.62 -16.69
CA ARG A 259 -6.08 -10.05 -16.43
C ARG A 259 -5.85 -10.33 -14.94
N PRO A 260 -6.79 -11.04 -14.29
CA PRO A 260 -8.14 -11.40 -14.72
C PRO A 260 -9.05 -10.18 -14.91
N LEU A 261 -10.14 -10.36 -15.70
CA LEU A 261 -10.99 -9.25 -16.13
C LEU A 261 -11.72 -8.51 -14.98
N TRP A 262 -12.06 -9.22 -13.89
CA TRP A 262 -12.73 -8.62 -12.73
C TRP A 262 -11.96 -7.44 -12.11
N LYS A 263 -10.65 -7.37 -12.33
CA LYS A 263 -9.78 -6.26 -11.89
C LYS A 263 -10.21 -4.90 -12.43
N VAL A 264 -10.87 -4.86 -13.60
CA VAL A 264 -11.44 -3.64 -14.20
C VAL A 264 -12.36 -2.92 -13.23
N TYR A 265 -13.25 -3.68 -12.55
CA TYR A 265 -14.22 -3.09 -11.63
C TYR A 265 -13.53 -2.35 -10.48
N TYR A 266 -12.66 -3.03 -9.74
CA TYR A 266 -12.00 -2.42 -8.58
C TYR A 266 -11.10 -1.26 -9.00
N HIS A 267 -10.30 -1.45 -10.06
CA HIS A 267 -9.41 -0.39 -10.56
C HIS A 267 -10.18 0.88 -10.94
N HIS A 268 -11.23 0.78 -11.72
CA HIS A 268 -11.97 1.97 -12.16
C HIS A 268 -12.80 2.59 -11.01
N ARG A 269 -13.45 1.78 -10.17
CA ARG A 269 -14.23 2.26 -9.02
C ARG A 269 -13.33 3.01 -8.03
N ASN A 270 -12.21 2.41 -7.65
CA ASN A 270 -11.35 2.97 -6.61
C ASN A 270 -10.58 4.20 -7.12
N LEU A 271 -10.16 4.21 -8.39
CA LEU A 271 -9.59 5.42 -8.99
C LEU A 271 -10.57 6.60 -9.02
N LEU A 272 -11.86 6.39 -9.21
CA LEU A 272 -12.84 7.47 -9.10
C LEU A 272 -12.91 8.05 -7.68
N LEU A 273 -12.82 7.19 -6.67
CA LEU A 273 -12.78 7.63 -5.27
C LEU A 273 -11.49 8.42 -5.00
N LEU A 274 -10.35 7.91 -5.50
CA LEU A 274 -9.05 8.58 -5.40
C LEU A 274 -9.07 9.94 -6.10
N TYR A 275 -9.54 10.02 -7.34
CA TYR A 275 -9.63 11.28 -8.08
C TYR A 275 -10.56 12.29 -7.40
N ARG A 276 -11.68 11.83 -6.84
CA ARG A 276 -12.59 12.70 -6.09
C ARG A 276 -11.90 13.29 -4.86
N LYS A 277 -11.16 12.48 -4.12
CA LYS A 277 -10.40 12.91 -2.94
C LYS A 277 -9.25 13.84 -3.31
N ALA A 278 -8.49 13.51 -4.37
CA ALA A 278 -7.33 14.27 -4.81
C ALA A 278 -7.72 15.60 -5.46
N ALA A 279 -8.69 15.60 -6.37
CA ALA A 279 -9.01 16.73 -7.23
C ALA A 279 -10.07 17.69 -6.65
N GLY A 280 -10.83 17.27 -5.63
CA GLY A 280 -11.88 18.11 -5.05
C GLY A 280 -12.84 18.66 -6.10
N VAL A 281 -12.90 19.99 -6.26
CA VAL A 281 -13.76 20.67 -7.23
C VAL A 281 -13.40 20.37 -8.69
N PHE A 282 -12.14 19.99 -8.96
CA PHE A 282 -11.66 19.62 -10.29
C PHE A 282 -11.98 18.17 -10.68
N PHE A 283 -12.69 17.43 -9.82
CA PHE A 283 -13.07 16.04 -10.10
C PHE A 283 -13.85 15.88 -11.40
N TRP A 284 -14.83 16.74 -11.64
CA TRP A 284 -15.70 16.63 -12.81
C TRP A 284 -14.96 16.89 -14.13
N PRO A 285 -14.15 17.95 -14.27
CA PRO A 285 -13.27 18.09 -15.43
C PRO A 285 -12.30 16.91 -15.62
N ALA A 286 -11.69 16.39 -14.55
CA ALA A 286 -10.81 15.24 -14.63
C ALA A 286 -11.55 13.99 -15.12
N LEU A 287 -12.77 13.76 -14.65
CA LEU A 287 -13.61 12.66 -15.07
C LEU A 287 -13.91 12.69 -16.57
N CYS A 288 -14.19 13.87 -17.14
CA CYS A 288 -14.41 14.03 -18.59
C CYS A 288 -13.20 13.61 -19.43
N LEU A 289 -11.98 13.70 -18.87
CA LEU A 289 -10.75 13.25 -19.54
C LEU A 289 -10.47 11.75 -19.35
N VAL A 290 -10.86 11.20 -18.20
CA VAL A 290 -10.53 9.82 -17.82
C VAL A 290 -11.52 8.82 -18.39
N LEU A 291 -12.82 9.10 -18.37
CA LEU A 291 -13.85 8.17 -18.84
C LEU A 291 -13.68 7.76 -20.31
N PRO A 292 -13.46 8.69 -21.27
CA PRO A 292 -13.21 8.29 -22.66
C PRO A 292 -12.00 7.37 -22.81
N LYS A 293 -10.92 7.60 -22.06
CA LYS A 293 -9.74 6.75 -22.08
C LYS A 293 -10.05 5.33 -21.61
N TRP A 294 -10.87 5.18 -20.56
CA TRP A 294 -11.29 3.87 -20.07
C TRP A 294 -12.19 3.15 -21.07
N ILE A 295 -13.17 3.83 -21.66
CA ILE A 295 -14.05 3.27 -22.69
C ILE A 295 -13.22 2.82 -23.91
N LEU A 296 -12.29 3.64 -24.36
CA LEU A 296 -11.42 3.31 -25.52
C LEU A 296 -10.52 2.10 -25.28
N LYS A 297 -10.19 1.77 -24.02
CA LYS A 297 -9.44 0.54 -23.69
C LYS A 297 -10.20 -0.75 -24.07
N VAL A 298 -11.49 -0.70 -24.34
CA VAL A 298 -12.29 -1.85 -24.84
C VAL A 298 -11.67 -2.48 -26.09
N ARG A 299 -10.99 -1.69 -26.93
CA ARG A 299 -10.31 -2.17 -28.14
C ARG A 299 -9.25 -3.24 -27.85
N HIS A 300 -8.64 -3.23 -26.65
CA HIS A 300 -7.62 -4.19 -26.24
C HIS A 300 -8.20 -5.46 -25.61
N HIS A 301 -9.52 -5.52 -25.37
CA HIS A 301 -10.20 -6.63 -24.71
C HIS A 301 -10.99 -7.50 -25.72
N HIS A 302 -10.30 -7.95 -26.78
CA HIS A 302 -10.89 -8.85 -27.77
C HIS A 302 -11.45 -10.12 -27.10
N GLY A 303 -12.64 -10.57 -27.55
CA GLY A 303 -13.35 -11.73 -27.00
C GLY A 303 -14.20 -11.41 -25.75
N VAL A 304 -13.86 -10.39 -24.97
CA VAL A 304 -14.52 -10.05 -23.68
C VAL A 304 -14.99 -8.60 -23.61
N ARG A 305 -15.19 -7.95 -24.75
CA ARG A 305 -15.54 -6.52 -24.84
C ARG A 305 -16.82 -6.16 -24.08
N ARG A 306 -17.85 -7.00 -24.16
CA ARG A 306 -19.14 -6.77 -23.49
C ARG A 306 -18.96 -6.82 -21.97
N ALA A 307 -18.26 -7.82 -21.45
CA ALA A 307 -17.96 -7.96 -20.03
C ALA A 307 -17.08 -6.80 -19.53
N TYR A 308 -16.08 -6.37 -20.31
CA TYR A 308 -15.26 -5.19 -19.98
C TYR A 308 -16.11 -3.92 -19.84
N LEU A 309 -17.00 -3.62 -20.80
CA LEU A 309 -17.88 -2.45 -20.75
C LEU A 309 -18.88 -2.53 -19.60
N ARG A 310 -19.44 -3.71 -19.33
CA ARG A 310 -20.35 -3.95 -18.20
C ARG A 310 -19.65 -3.67 -16.88
N LEU A 311 -18.42 -4.21 -16.67
CA LEU A 311 -17.63 -3.97 -15.47
C LEU A 311 -17.21 -2.49 -15.33
N THR A 312 -16.83 -1.84 -16.44
CA THR A 312 -16.51 -0.41 -16.45
C THR A 312 -17.73 0.43 -16.05
N TRP A 313 -18.90 0.14 -16.62
CA TRP A 313 -20.13 0.85 -16.26
C TRP A 313 -20.50 0.66 -14.79
N LEU A 314 -20.44 -0.59 -14.27
CA LEU A 314 -20.68 -0.88 -12.85
C LEU A 314 -19.71 -0.13 -11.96
N ALA A 315 -18.41 -0.15 -12.30
CA ALA A 315 -17.36 0.55 -11.56
C ALA A 315 -17.61 2.06 -11.51
N VAL A 316 -17.94 2.66 -12.65
CA VAL A 316 -18.23 4.10 -12.75
C VAL A 316 -19.46 4.45 -11.92
N ARG A 317 -20.56 3.69 -12.07
CA ARG A 317 -21.79 3.91 -11.31
C ARG A 317 -21.52 3.82 -9.80
N ASP A 318 -20.88 2.73 -9.36
CA ASP A 318 -20.65 2.48 -7.94
C ASP A 318 -19.62 3.45 -7.35
N GLY A 319 -18.59 3.84 -8.12
CA GLY A 319 -17.63 4.86 -7.72
C GLY A 319 -18.24 6.26 -7.58
N LEU A 320 -19.11 6.66 -8.51
CA LEU A 320 -19.83 7.93 -8.44
C LEU A 320 -20.80 7.98 -7.26
N LEU A 321 -21.50 6.87 -6.99
CA LEU A 321 -22.45 6.73 -5.89
C LEU A 321 -21.80 6.36 -4.55
N ARG A 322 -20.46 6.15 -4.52
CA ARG A 322 -19.70 5.68 -3.35
C ARG A 322 -20.23 4.36 -2.78
N LYS A 323 -20.67 3.46 -3.65
CA LYS A 323 -21.14 2.12 -3.26
C LYS A 323 -19.97 1.14 -3.27
N LEU A 324 -19.56 0.65 -2.08
CA LEU A 324 -18.43 -0.27 -1.92
C LEU A 324 -18.87 -1.73 -1.67
N GLY A 325 -20.06 -1.94 -1.12
CA GLY A 325 -20.54 -3.22 -0.58
C GLY A 325 -20.88 -4.33 -1.59
N ARG A 326 -20.34 -4.32 -2.84
CA ARG A 326 -20.48 -5.49 -3.73
C ARG A 326 -19.51 -6.58 -3.32
N SER A 327 -20.03 -7.80 -3.16
CA SER A 327 -19.18 -8.94 -2.89
C SER A 327 -18.26 -9.28 -4.08
N HIS A 328 -17.10 -9.84 -3.79
CA HIS A 328 -16.18 -10.29 -4.85
C HIS A 328 -16.83 -11.36 -5.74
N ALA A 329 -17.67 -12.24 -5.20
CA ALA A 329 -18.41 -13.24 -5.95
C ALA A 329 -19.37 -12.63 -6.98
N GLU A 330 -20.07 -11.53 -6.64
CA GLU A 330 -20.89 -10.78 -7.59
C GLU A 330 -20.06 -10.22 -8.75
N ILE A 331 -18.86 -9.66 -8.45
CA ILE A 331 -17.97 -9.12 -9.47
C ILE A 331 -17.42 -10.22 -10.37
N LEU A 332 -17.06 -11.39 -9.81
CA LEU A 332 -16.65 -12.56 -10.59
C LEU A 332 -17.77 -13.00 -11.54
N ALA A 333 -19.02 -13.05 -11.08
CA ALA A 333 -20.16 -13.38 -11.92
C ALA A 333 -20.36 -12.39 -13.08
N GLN A 334 -20.14 -11.08 -12.84
CA GLN A 334 -20.20 -10.05 -13.88
C GLN A 334 -19.01 -10.06 -14.85
N ALA A 335 -17.90 -10.69 -14.49
CA ALA A 335 -16.72 -10.83 -15.33
C ALA A 335 -16.82 -12.02 -16.30
N ARG A 336 -17.80 -12.91 -16.11
CA ARG A 336 -18.09 -14.02 -17.03
C ARG A 336 -18.77 -13.48 -18.29
N GLU A 337 -18.53 -14.12 -19.42
CA GLU A 337 -19.09 -13.75 -20.73
C GLU A 337 -20.60 -13.93 -20.80
#